data_a010d4a2043c97d0a4adcdfa78693b6b
#
_entry.id   a010d4a2043c97d0a4adcdfa78693b6b
#
_cell.length_a   1.000
_cell.length_b   1.000
_cell.length_c   1.000
_cell.angle_alpha   90.00
_cell.angle_beta   90.00
_cell.angle_gamma   90.00
#
_symmetry.space_group_name_H-M   'P 1'
#
loop_
_entity.id
_entity.type
_entity.pdbx_description
1 polymer ?
#
loop_
_entity_poly.entity_id
_entity_poly.type
_entity_poly.pdbx_seq_one_letter_code
_entity_poly.pdbx_strand_id
1 'polypeptide(L)'
;MYIGVDYYPEHWPRERWETDAQMMQAVGFNVVRLAEFAWVNMEPQEGRFEFGWLDDALALLARYDIRAILCTPTAVMPAWVARAYPETLAMQTDGTRIVWGVRKNNCFTSGAYRLLSERITRTMAEHFKDTPNVIGWQTDNEFGNPVCHCDTCRATFQDWLRTKYGTLDALNQAWGTHFWGHGYGTWGEIQIPVDRNTHNPSACLDWQRFHSWLNVRFQRDQVQILREVNPQHFVTHNLMGLFHELNYYDLAEDLDFVSWDNYPVWGKPDIPYKAAEAADVMRGLKKQNFWIMEQTAGPGGWGSYGRNPRPGEIRKIAFQQVAHGADGMVWFRWRTCTAGREQYWHGLLGHDGKGLRRYNEAAQTAADLHSLSALLEGTTVKASVAIIYDYDSIWALRIQPGYAGNTYHAAVERVYAALFRAGVNVDMIKPTDDFTPYRAVFAPDLYVLPDAVARALSDYVGNGGVLFCDSRTGVKNETNLCHDRTLPGLLSDAMGITIEEYESLDHDWGRGLSFTYVVQGRGAFAGDYTATQTAEWVQPTTAETLATYTEWHLQPFPHSHATALAKVGAISWERISQKRRSTTA
;
A
#
# COMPACT_ATOMS: atom_id res chain seq x y z
N MET A 1 19.02 10.67 13.69
CA MET A 1 18.02 9.61 13.38
C MET A 1 17.24 9.27 14.64
N TYR A 2 15.92 9.09 14.54
CA TYR A 2 15.09 8.59 15.64
C TYR A 2 15.02 7.07 15.60
N ILE A 3 15.28 6.43 16.73
CA ILE A 3 15.33 4.97 16.87
C ILE A 3 14.63 4.59 18.18
N GLY A 4 13.64 3.69 18.12
CA GLY A 4 12.84 3.39 19.30
C GLY A 4 11.86 2.23 19.15
N VAL A 5 10.78 2.29 19.89
CA VAL A 5 9.80 1.19 20.01
C VAL A 5 8.37 1.69 20.16
N ASP A 6 7.42 0.85 19.77
CA ASP A 6 6.03 0.98 20.20
C ASP A 6 5.92 0.55 21.66
N TYR A 7 5.46 1.47 22.49
CA TYR A 7 5.39 1.29 23.94
C TYR A 7 3.97 1.45 24.44
N TYR A 8 3.52 0.51 25.24
CA TYR A 8 2.18 0.46 25.81
C TYR A 8 2.26 0.45 27.35
N PRO A 9 2.53 1.59 28.01
CA PRO A 9 2.64 1.65 29.46
C PRO A 9 1.35 1.18 30.13
N GLU A 10 0.17 1.43 29.54
CA GLU A 10 -1.13 0.99 30.03
C GLU A 10 -1.32 -0.53 30.12
N HIS A 11 -0.44 -1.32 29.46
CA HIS A 11 -0.45 -2.78 29.54
C HIS A 11 0.30 -3.34 30.76
N TRP A 12 1.04 -2.50 31.47
CA TRP A 12 1.97 -2.94 32.53
C TRP A 12 1.74 -2.18 33.83
N PRO A 13 2.06 -2.81 35.00
CA PRO A 13 2.04 -2.12 36.28
C PRO A 13 3.00 -0.91 36.27
N ARG A 14 2.59 0.17 36.94
CA ARG A 14 3.33 1.44 36.94
C ARG A 14 4.77 1.30 37.44
N GLU A 15 5.02 0.40 38.39
CA GLU A 15 6.34 0.09 38.94
C GLU A 15 7.31 -0.45 37.88
N ARG A 16 6.81 -0.94 36.77
CA ARG A 16 7.61 -1.44 35.66
C ARG A 16 8.13 -0.32 34.74
N TRP A 17 7.44 0.79 34.63
CA TRP A 17 7.71 1.85 33.65
C TRP A 17 9.11 2.43 33.77
N GLU A 18 9.59 2.69 35.02
CA GLU A 18 10.95 3.17 35.29
C GLU A 18 12.01 2.21 34.73
N THR A 19 11.83 0.90 34.95
CA THR A 19 12.75 -0.13 34.45
C THR A 19 12.74 -0.16 32.92
N ASP A 20 11.57 -0.01 32.29
CA ASP A 20 11.45 0.01 30.83
C ASP A 20 12.15 1.23 30.23
N ALA A 21 11.98 2.43 30.82
CA ALA A 21 12.64 3.65 30.35
C ALA A 21 14.16 3.56 30.47
N GLN A 22 14.66 3.01 31.63
CA GLN A 22 16.10 2.76 31.83
C GLN A 22 16.68 1.80 30.79
N MET A 23 15.96 0.71 30.50
CA MET A 23 16.39 -0.27 29.52
C MET A 23 16.36 0.31 28.08
N MET A 24 15.38 1.15 27.73
CA MET A 24 15.32 1.84 26.43
C MET A 24 16.49 2.81 26.27
N GLN A 25 16.76 3.64 27.27
CA GLN A 25 17.89 4.56 27.26
C GLN A 25 19.24 3.83 27.16
N ALA A 26 19.40 2.73 27.88
CA ALA A 26 20.65 1.95 27.89
C ALA A 26 21.02 1.38 26.52
N VAL A 27 20.05 1.17 25.63
CA VAL A 27 20.27 0.68 24.24
C VAL A 27 20.21 1.79 23.19
N GLY A 28 20.14 3.06 23.64
CA GLY A 28 20.15 4.22 22.75
C GLY A 28 18.83 4.51 22.07
N PHE A 29 17.71 4.00 22.57
CA PHE A 29 16.40 4.39 22.04
C PHE A 29 16.04 5.80 22.52
N ASN A 30 15.64 6.65 21.58
CA ASN A 30 15.37 8.05 21.80
C ASN A 30 13.95 8.49 21.41
N VAL A 31 13.11 7.55 20.97
CA VAL A 31 11.71 7.81 20.61
C VAL A 31 10.82 6.60 20.95
N VAL A 32 9.57 6.87 21.32
CA VAL A 32 8.50 5.88 21.45
C VAL A 32 7.25 6.33 20.72
N ARG A 33 6.45 5.38 20.23
CA ARG A 33 5.08 5.59 19.78
C ARG A 33 4.10 5.10 20.84
N LEU A 34 3.03 5.86 21.11
CA LEU A 34 2.13 5.67 22.24
C LEU A 34 0.67 5.91 21.87
N ALA A 35 -0.24 5.18 22.52
CA ALA A 35 -1.65 5.49 22.74
C ALA A 35 -2.64 5.22 21.58
N GLU A 36 -2.25 4.58 20.48
CA GLU A 36 -3.12 4.33 19.31
C GLU A 36 -4.37 3.49 19.61
N PHE A 37 -4.40 2.75 20.71
CA PHE A 37 -5.54 1.94 21.14
C PHE A 37 -6.12 2.36 22.51
N ALA A 38 -5.64 3.47 23.08
CA ALA A 38 -5.91 3.84 24.46
C ALA A 38 -7.15 4.75 24.67
N TRP A 39 -8.09 4.83 23.70
CA TRP A 39 -9.24 5.74 23.83
C TRP A 39 -10.01 5.53 25.13
N VAL A 40 -10.33 4.28 25.48
CA VAL A 40 -11.07 3.99 26.72
C VAL A 40 -10.31 4.39 27.98
N ASN A 41 -8.97 4.37 27.95
CA ASN A 41 -8.13 4.79 29.06
C ASN A 41 -8.12 6.33 29.23
N MET A 42 -8.31 7.05 28.12
CA MET A 42 -8.32 8.51 28.09
C MET A 42 -9.75 9.08 28.23
N GLU A 43 -10.76 8.33 27.79
CA GLU A 43 -12.17 8.69 27.93
C GLU A 43 -12.99 7.45 28.35
N PRO A 44 -12.93 7.06 29.65
CA PRO A 44 -13.61 5.86 30.16
C PRO A 44 -15.15 5.96 30.12
N GLN A 45 -15.67 7.18 30.10
CA GLN A 45 -17.09 7.50 29.91
C GLN A 45 -17.18 8.74 29.02
N GLU A 46 -18.27 8.86 28.31
CA GLU A 46 -18.50 9.98 27.41
C GLU A 46 -18.30 11.34 28.11
N GLY A 47 -17.37 12.14 27.58
CA GLY A 47 -17.05 13.49 28.09
C GLY A 47 -16.21 13.51 29.37
N ARG A 48 -15.84 12.37 29.92
CA ARG A 48 -14.95 12.29 31.09
C ARG A 48 -13.54 11.91 30.62
N PHE A 49 -12.64 12.89 30.62
CA PHE A 49 -11.27 12.70 30.15
C PHE A 49 -10.28 12.47 31.31
N GLU A 50 -9.42 11.46 31.17
CA GLU A 50 -8.43 11.04 32.16
C GLU A 50 -7.07 10.83 31.50
N PHE A 51 -6.24 11.89 31.40
CA PHE A 51 -4.92 11.85 30.78
C PHE A 51 -3.78 11.61 31.78
N GLY A 52 -4.01 11.65 33.09
CA GLY A 52 -2.99 11.63 34.11
C GLY A 52 -1.99 10.44 34.02
N TRP A 53 -2.45 9.28 33.61
CA TRP A 53 -1.55 8.13 33.39
C TRP A 53 -0.56 8.37 32.22
N LEU A 54 -1.00 9.05 31.16
CA LEU A 54 -0.17 9.36 30.00
C LEU A 54 0.77 10.54 30.30
N ASP A 55 0.29 11.54 31.07
CA ASP A 55 1.13 12.63 31.60
C ASP A 55 2.32 12.06 32.40
N ASP A 56 2.04 11.11 33.29
CA ASP A 56 3.06 10.46 34.11
C ASP A 56 4.05 9.63 33.27
N ALA A 57 3.55 8.92 32.25
CA ALA A 57 4.40 8.16 31.33
C ALA A 57 5.31 9.08 30.50
N LEU A 58 4.76 10.18 29.97
CA LEU A 58 5.53 11.18 29.21
C LEU A 58 6.57 11.89 30.08
N ALA A 59 6.20 12.30 31.29
CA ALA A 59 7.13 12.91 32.24
C ALA A 59 8.27 11.96 32.62
N LEU A 60 7.98 10.67 32.80
CA LEU A 60 8.98 9.65 33.02
C LEU A 60 9.94 9.52 31.84
N LEU A 61 9.41 9.33 30.61
CA LEU A 61 10.21 9.19 29.39
C LEU A 61 11.11 10.42 29.17
N ALA A 62 10.61 11.62 29.44
CA ALA A 62 11.40 12.85 29.34
C ALA A 62 12.64 12.86 30.24
N ARG A 63 12.57 12.26 31.45
CA ARG A 63 13.74 12.12 32.34
C ARG A 63 14.86 11.24 31.77
N TYR A 64 14.52 10.39 30.79
CA TYR A 64 15.45 9.50 30.09
C TYR A 64 15.77 9.97 28.67
N ASP A 65 15.48 11.24 28.34
CA ASP A 65 15.68 11.84 27.01
C ASP A 65 14.96 11.11 25.88
N ILE A 66 13.83 10.45 26.19
CA ILE A 66 13.02 9.72 25.20
C ILE A 66 11.88 10.64 24.73
N ARG A 67 11.82 10.86 23.42
CA ARG A 67 10.75 11.60 22.74
C ARG A 67 9.54 10.70 22.52
N ALA A 68 8.38 11.32 22.30
CA ALA A 68 7.12 10.62 22.09
C ALA A 68 6.44 11.05 20.81
N ILE A 69 5.93 10.08 20.05
CA ILE A 69 4.94 10.25 19.00
C ILE A 69 3.62 9.78 19.59
N LEU A 70 2.66 10.70 19.72
CA LEU A 70 1.32 10.35 20.19
C LEU A 70 0.44 9.93 19.03
N CYS A 71 -0.44 8.96 19.26
CA CYS A 71 -1.40 8.51 18.28
C CYS A 71 -2.81 8.96 18.63
N THR A 72 -3.59 9.40 17.64
CA THR A 72 -5.04 9.54 17.84
C THR A 72 -5.64 8.13 18.02
N PRO A 73 -6.47 7.89 19.04
CA PRO A 73 -6.81 6.53 19.46
C PRO A 73 -8.01 5.92 18.74
N THR A 74 -8.29 6.39 17.53
CA THR A 74 -9.56 6.12 16.83
C THR A 74 -9.64 4.72 16.21
N ALA A 75 -8.55 3.96 16.16
CA ALA A 75 -8.55 2.59 15.64
C ALA A 75 -9.39 1.61 16.48
N VAL A 76 -9.61 1.91 17.77
CA VAL A 76 -10.46 1.12 18.66
C VAL A 76 -11.37 2.04 19.47
N MET A 77 -12.65 2.11 19.08
CA MET A 77 -13.62 2.86 19.85
C MET A 77 -13.98 2.18 21.19
N PRO A 78 -14.20 2.93 22.27
CA PRO A 78 -14.67 2.38 23.54
C PRO A 78 -16.01 1.64 23.44
N ALA A 79 -16.23 0.67 24.32
CA ALA A 79 -17.50 -0.08 24.38
C ALA A 79 -18.72 0.82 24.62
N TRP A 80 -18.55 1.91 25.36
CA TRP A 80 -19.63 2.86 25.61
C TRP A 80 -20.09 3.56 24.32
N VAL A 81 -19.19 3.81 23.34
CA VAL A 81 -19.55 4.35 22.00
C VAL A 81 -20.46 3.37 21.28
N ALA A 82 -20.03 2.11 21.13
CA ALA A 82 -20.84 1.09 20.46
C ALA A 82 -22.21 0.85 21.11
N ARG A 83 -22.28 1.01 22.43
CA ARG A 83 -23.53 0.88 23.19
C ARG A 83 -24.47 2.09 23.01
N ALA A 84 -23.93 3.30 23.11
CA ALA A 84 -24.73 4.53 23.04
C ALA A 84 -25.13 4.87 21.60
N TYR A 85 -24.25 4.53 20.64
CA TYR A 85 -24.34 4.88 19.22
C TYR A 85 -24.13 3.65 18.33
N PRO A 86 -25.04 2.66 18.32
CA PRO A 86 -24.85 1.39 17.60
C PRO A 86 -24.67 1.58 16.06
N GLU A 87 -25.12 2.71 15.51
CA GLU A 87 -24.92 3.09 14.12
C GLU A 87 -23.44 3.39 13.78
N THR A 88 -22.58 3.53 14.78
CA THR A 88 -21.11 3.65 14.59
C THR A 88 -20.47 2.36 14.10
N LEU A 89 -21.09 1.22 14.37
CA LEU A 89 -20.61 -0.09 13.91
C LEU A 89 -20.91 -0.31 12.43
N ALA A 90 -19.92 -0.74 11.67
CA ALA A 90 -20.06 -1.00 10.25
C ALA A 90 -21.08 -2.11 9.97
N MET A 91 -21.80 -1.97 8.86
CA MET A 91 -22.79 -2.93 8.39
C MET A 91 -22.19 -3.81 7.31
N GLN A 92 -22.36 -5.11 7.43
CA GLN A 92 -21.94 -6.11 6.45
C GLN A 92 -22.93 -6.17 5.27
N THR A 93 -22.57 -6.90 4.22
CA THR A 93 -23.40 -7.08 3.01
C THR A 93 -24.73 -7.79 3.28
N ASP A 94 -24.81 -8.60 4.33
CA ASP A 94 -26.04 -9.29 4.77
C ASP A 94 -26.98 -8.41 5.63
N GLY A 95 -26.61 -7.14 5.85
CA GLY A 95 -27.36 -6.19 6.68
C GLY A 95 -27.10 -6.30 8.18
N THR A 96 -26.24 -7.21 8.63
CA THR A 96 -25.85 -7.29 10.04
C THR A 96 -24.74 -6.30 10.36
N ARG A 97 -24.73 -5.78 11.60
CA ARG A 97 -23.63 -4.92 12.07
C ARG A 97 -22.50 -5.76 12.64
N ILE A 98 -21.26 -5.31 12.44
CA ILE A 98 -20.10 -5.89 13.09
C ILE A 98 -20.27 -5.75 14.61
N VAL A 99 -19.98 -6.84 15.35
CA VAL A 99 -20.06 -6.81 16.81
C VAL A 99 -18.81 -6.13 17.37
N TRP A 100 -18.99 -5.27 18.39
CA TRP A 100 -17.87 -4.66 19.11
C TRP A 100 -16.99 -5.75 19.77
N GLY A 101 -15.71 -5.49 19.91
CA GLY A 101 -14.74 -6.41 20.52
C GLY A 101 -13.53 -6.74 19.63
N VAL A 102 -13.49 -6.13 18.43
CA VAL A 102 -12.34 -6.13 17.54
C VAL A 102 -11.91 -4.69 17.26
N ARG A 103 -10.74 -4.48 16.67
CA ARG A 103 -10.33 -3.16 16.16
C ARG A 103 -10.95 -2.89 14.79
N LYS A 104 -11.07 -1.60 14.41
CA LYS A 104 -11.54 -1.16 13.07
C LYS A 104 -12.94 -1.69 12.72
N ASN A 105 -13.89 -1.59 13.64
CA ASN A 105 -15.28 -2.03 13.44
C ASN A 105 -16.24 -0.89 13.14
N ASN A 106 -15.73 0.31 12.94
CA ASN A 106 -16.50 1.56 12.81
C ASN A 106 -16.86 1.88 11.34
N CYS A 107 -17.91 2.68 11.20
CA CYS A 107 -18.36 3.27 9.96
C CYS A 107 -17.94 4.75 9.88
N PHE A 108 -17.12 5.13 8.91
CA PHE A 108 -16.65 6.52 8.73
C PHE A 108 -17.72 7.48 8.23
N THR A 109 -18.89 7.01 7.77
CA THR A 109 -20.03 7.88 7.47
C THR A 109 -20.93 8.13 8.66
N SER A 110 -20.74 7.43 9.79
CA SER A 110 -21.50 7.70 11.03
C SER A 110 -21.16 9.08 11.58
N GLY A 111 -22.15 9.97 11.65
CA GLY A 111 -21.97 11.31 12.21
C GLY A 111 -21.55 11.28 13.68
N ALA A 112 -22.09 10.35 14.47
CA ALA A 112 -21.70 10.17 15.87
C ALA A 112 -20.22 9.75 15.99
N TYR A 113 -19.78 8.78 15.20
CA TYR A 113 -18.38 8.34 15.24
C TYR A 113 -17.41 9.46 14.86
N ARG A 114 -17.68 10.19 13.79
CA ARG A 114 -16.86 11.33 13.37
C ARG A 114 -16.78 12.40 14.45
N LEU A 115 -17.93 12.82 15.00
CA LEU A 115 -17.98 13.83 16.06
C LEU A 115 -17.18 13.43 17.31
N LEU A 116 -17.30 12.16 17.73
CA LEU A 116 -16.57 11.64 18.87
C LEU A 116 -15.06 11.51 18.60
N SER A 117 -14.68 11.11 17.39
CA SER A 117 -13.28 11.04 16.94
C SER A 117 -12.64 12.43 16.88
N GLU A 118 -13.33 13.43 16.33
CA GLU A 118 -12.88 14.82 16.32
C GLU A 118 -12.71 15.36 17.75
N ARG A 119 -13.67 15.07 18.64
CA ARG A 119 -13.62 15.48 20.04
C ARG A 119 -12.41 14.93 20.78
N ILE A 120 -12.18 13.60 20.73
CA ILE A 120 -11.03 13.00 21.42
C ILE A 120 -9.71 13.49 20.83
N THR A 121 -9.61 13.60 19.50
CA THR A 121 -8.42 14.11 18.82
C THR A 121 -8.10 15.52 19.28
N ARG A 122 -9.09 16.42 19.30
CA ARG A 122 -8.91 17.81 19.75
C ARG A 122 -8.54 17.90 21.22
N THR A 123 -9.24 17.16 22.07
CA THR A 123 -8.98 17.18 23.52
C THR A 123 -7.57 16.69 23.85
N MET A 124 -7.11 15.62 23.18
CA MET A 124 -5.74 15.16 23.30
C MET A 124 -4.74 16.21 22.80
N ALA A 125 -4.96 16.75 21.61
CA ALA A 125 -4.06 17.73 21.01
C ALA A 125 -3.89 18.97 21.91
N GLU A 126 -5.00 19.50 22.48
CA GLU A 126 -5.01 20.64 23.39
C GLU A 126 -4.32 20.31 24.71
N HIS A 127 -4.52 19.10 25.26
CA HIS A 127 -3.90 18.69 26.52
C HIS A 127 -2.37 18.57 26.41
N PHE A 128 -1.89 17.96 25.32
CA PHE A 128 -0.46 17.66 25.15
C PHE A 128 0.33 18.70 24.33
N LYS A 129 -0.27 19.81 23.93
CA LYS A 129 0.36 20.83 23.05
C LYS A 129 1.68 21.40 23.58
N ASP A 130 1.80 21.53 24.92
CA ASP A 130 2.94 22.13 25.60
C ASP A 130 3.86 21.05 26.24
N THR A 131 3.63 19.76 25.95
CA THR A 131 4.43 18.65 26.50
C THR A 131 5.77 18.56 25.77
N PRO A 132 6.91 18.82 26.43
CA PRO A 132 8.17 19.16 25.75
C PRO A 132 8.83 17.99 25.02
N ASN A 133 8.50 16.76 25.36
CA ASN A 133 9.03 15.56 24.67
C ASN A 133 8.08 14.96 23.65
N VAL A 134 6.89 15.51 23.45
CA VAL A 134 6.03 15.15 22.31
C VAL A 134 6.54 15.88 21.08
N ILE A 135 6.87 15.14 20.02
CA ILE A 135 7.48 15.68 18.79
C ILE A 135 6.57 15.58 17.57
N GLY A 136 5.54 14.79 17.64
CA GLY A 136 4.63 14.57 16.51
C GLY A 136 3.46 13.66 16.83
N TRP A 137 2.64 13.46 15.81
CA TRP A 137 1.40 12.69 15.89
C TRP A 137 1.34 11.64 14.78
N GLN A 138 0.81 10.48 15.13
CA GLN A 138 0.29 9.52 14.17
C GLN A 138 -1.24 9.57 14.22
N THR A 139 -1.89 9.64 13.06
CA THR A 139 -3.35 9.50 13.00
C THR A 139 -3.73 8.02 13.07
N ASP A 140 -4.70 7.64 13.92
CA ASP A 140 -5.29 6.28 13.95
C ASP A 140 -4.22 5.16 13.98
N ASN A 141 -4.50 4.02 13.37
CA ASN A 141 -3.55 2.92 13.15
C ASN A 141 -3.92 2.13 11.90
N GLU A 142 -3.00 2.04 10.92
CA GLU A 142 -3.14 1.17 9.74
C GLU A 142 -4.52 1.28 9.08
N PHE A 143 -4.91 2.42 8.52
CA PHE A 143 -6.22 2.56 7.85
C PHE A 143 -6.50 1.39 6.89
N GLY A 144 -7.73 0.94 6.86
CA GLY A 144 -8.19 -0.26 6.15
C GLY A 144 -9.42 -0.84 6.84
N ASN A 145 -10.33 0.04 7.26
CA ASN A 145 -11.58 -0.33 7.93
C ASN A 145 -12.45 -1.19 7.02
N PRO A 146 -13.31 -2.03 7.60
CA PRO A 146 -14.23 -2.82 6.79
C PRO A 146 -15.12 -1.91 5.95
N VAL A 147 -15.40 -2.34 4.72
CA VAL A 147 -16.37 -1.67 3.85
C VAL A 147 -17.74 -1.75 4.50
N CYS A 148 -18.38 -0.60 4.72
CA CYS A 148 -19.69 -0.52 5.37
C CYS A 148 -20.81 -0.35 4.34
N HIS A 149 -21.84 -1.19 4.44
CA HIS A 149 -22.99 -1.22 3.53
C HIS A 149 -24.27 -0.59 4.11
N CYS A 150 -24.14 0.31 5.08
CA CYS A 150 -25.31 0.99 5.68
C CYS A 150 -25.90 2.05 4.74
N ASP A 151 -27.14 2.46 5.05
CA ASP A 151 -27.87 3.47 4.26
C ASP A 151 -27.13 4.81 4.18
N THR A 152 -26.44 5.22 5.26
CA THR A 152 -25.64 6.45 5.26
C THR A 152 -24.46 6.34 4.29
N CYS A 153 -23.78 5.18 4.22
CA CYS A 153 -22.75 4.94 3.23
C CYS A 153 -23.30 5.00 1.81
N ARG A 154 -24.48 4.40 1.57
CA ARG A 154 -25.14 4.48 0.25
C ARG A 154 -25.47 5.92 -0.14
N ALA A 155 -26.07 6.68 0.75
CA ALA A 155 -26.41 8.08 0.48
C ALA A 155 -25.16 8.93 0.22
N THR A 156 -24.11 8.75 1.02
CA THR A 156 -22.82 9.46 0.84
C THR A 156 -22.15 9.06 -0.47
N PHE A 157 -22.23 7.78 -0.88
CA PHE A 157 -21.74 7.32 -2.19
C PHE A 157 -22.49 7.97 -3.35
N GLN A 158 -23.82 8.04 -3.26
CA GLN A 158 -24.65 8.73 -4.27
C GLN A 158 -24.30 10.22 -4.38
N ASP A 159 -24.03 10.90 -3.27
CA ASP A 159 -23.59 12.32 -3.27
C ASP A 159 -22.18 12.48 -3.85
N TRP A 160 -21.26 11.56 -3.54
CA TRP A 160 -19.92 11.53 -4.12
C TRP A 160 -19.99 11.33 -5.64
N LEU A 161 -20.84 10.43 -6.12
CA LEU A 161 -21.08 10.22 -7.56
C LEU A 161 -21.68 11.46 -8.25
N ARG A 162 -22.64 12.15 -7.59
CA ARG A 162 -23.17 13.43 -8.10
C ARG A 162 -22.06 14.46 -8.27
N THR A 163 -21.17 14.55 -7.31
CA THR A 163 -20.03 15.48 -7.37
C THR A 163 -19.08 15.10 -8.52
N LYS A 164 -18.81 13.80 -8.70
CA LYS A 164 -17.90 13.30 -9.72
C LYS A 164 -18.44 13.47 -11.14
N TYR A 165 -19.71 13.13 -11.38
CA TYR A 165 -20.30 13.06 -12.73
C TYR A 165 -21.18 14.24 -13.10
N GLY A 166 -21.66 14.99 -12.14
CA GLY A 166 -22.57 16.13 -12.35
C GLY A 166 -23.98 15.73 -12.74
N THR A 167 -24.14 14.90 -13.78
CA THR A 167 -25.45 14.44 -14.26
C THR A 167 -25.56 12.91 -14.26
N LEU A 168 -26.80 12.42 -14.18
CA LEU A 168 -27.07 10.98 -14.21
C LEU A 168 -26.76 10.38 -15.59
N ASP A 169 -26.98 11.16 -16.66
CA ASP A 169 -26.65 10.74 -18.01
C ASP A 169 -25.14 10.54 -18.20
N ALA A 170 -24.32 11.45 -17.64
CA ALA A 170 -22.86 11.31 -17.65
C ALA A 170 -22.40 10.05 -16.87
N LEU A 171 -23.01 9.76 -15.72
CA LEU A 171 -22.76 8.53 -14.98
C LEU A 171 -23.16 7.30 -15.79
N ASN A 172 -24.36 7.28 -16.37
CA ASN A 172 -24.84 6.16 -17.17
C ASN A 172 -23.91 5.88 -18.36
N GLN A 173 -23.44 6.94 -19.02
CA GLN A 173 -22.46 6.81 -20.10
C GLN A 173 -21.12 6.26 -19.59
N ALA A 174 -20.59 6.83 -18.51
CA ALA A 174 -19.30 6.44 -17.93
C ALA A 174 -19.29 4.99 -17.39
N TRP A 175 -20.43 4.50 -16.93
CA TRP A 175 -20.57 3.13 -16.45
C TRP A 175 -21.03 2.14 -17.54
N GLY A 176 -21.36 2.62 -18.76
CA GLY A 176 -21.83 1.76 -19.84
C GLY A 176 -23.12 1.02 -19.48
N THR A 177 -24.03 1.68 -18.75
CA THR A 177 -25.23 1.04 -18.19
C THR A 177 -26.25 0.58 -19.22
N HIS A 178 -26.08 0.95 -20.50
CA HIS A 178 -26.86 0.41 -21.62
C HIS A 178 -26.71 -1.12 -21.75
N PHE A 179 -25.59 -1.67 -21.28
CA PHE A 179 -25.37 -3.11 -21.27
C PHE A 179 -26.35 -3.77 -20.27
N TRP A 180 -27.06 -4.78 -20.73
CA TRP A 180 -28.17 -5.45 -20.04
C TRP A 180 -29.31 -4.54 -19.57
N GLY A 181 -29.38 -3.31 -20.07
CA GLY A 181 -30.45 -2.37 -19.70
C GLY A 181 -30.40 -1.87 -18.26
N HIS A 182 -29.20 -1.74 -17.68
CA HIS A 182 -28.97 -1.34 -16.28
C HIS A 182 -28.94 0.19 -16.08
N GLY A 183 -29.55 0.97 -16.98
CA GLY A 183 -29.61 2.44 -16.87
C GLY A 183 -30.36 2.91 -15.61
N TYR A 184 -29.83 3.94 -14.95
CA TYR A 184 -30.46 4.57 -13.81
C TYR A 184 -31.29 5.76 -14.25
N GLY A 185 -32.54 5.85 -13.74
CA GLY A 185 -33.47 6.98 -13.93
C GLY A 185 -33.38 8.01 -12.83
N THR A 186 -32.92 7.64 -11.64
CA THR A 186 -32.71 8.53 -10.49
C THR A 186 -31.46 8.14 -9.71
N TRP A 187 -30.84 9.11 -9.02
CA TRP A 187 -29.67 8.85 -8.17
C TRP A 187 -29.99 7.86 -7.03
N GLY A 188 -31.24 7.88 -6.52
CA GLY A 188 -31.67 6.99 -5.42
C GLY A 188 -31.73 5.51 -5.79
N GLU A 189 -31.72 5.17 -7.09
CA GLU A 189 -31.71 3.79 -7.58
C GLU A 189 -30.32 3.14 -7.47
N ILE A 190 -29.26 3.95 -7.38
CA ILE A 190 -27.89 3.45 -7.30
C ILE A 190 -27.65 2.77 -5.96
N GLN A 191 -27.29 1.48 -6.02
CA GLN A 191 -26.97 0.66 -4.85
C GLN A 191 -25.46 0.52 -4.67
N ILE A 192 -25.04 0.16 -3.45
CA ILE A 192 -23.64 -0.22 -3.18
C ILE A 192 -23.37 -1.58 -3.83
N PRO A 193 -22.30 -1.74 -4.64
CA PRO A 193 -21.90 -3.04 -5.15
C PRO A 193 -21.53 -4.01 -4.02
N VAL A 194 -22.15 -5.18 -3.98
CA VAL A 194 -21.89 -6.21 -2.96
C VAL A 194 -21.06 -7.39 -3.47
N ASP A 195 -21.10 -7.63 -4.78
CA ASP A 195 -20.33 -8.69 -5.45
C ASP A 195 -19.67 -8.13 -6.71
N ARG A 196 -18.36 -8.01 -6.69
CA ARG A 196 -17.58 -7.48 -7.82
C ARG A 196 -17.60 -8.39 -9.06
N ASN A 197 -17.97 -9.66 -8.91
CA ASN A 197 -18.01 -10.60 -10.04
C ASN A 197 -19.28 -10.46 -10.89
N THR A 198 -20.33 -9.88 -10.33
CA THR A 198 -21.65 -9.79 -10.96
C THR A 198 -22.14 -8.36 -11.16
N HIS A 199 -21.62 -7.41 -10.41
CA HIS A 199 -21.95 -6.00 -10.57
C HIS A 199 -21.20 -5.36 -11.76
N ASN A 200 -21.72 -4.21 -12.21
CA ASN A 200 -21.07 -3.38 -13.21
C ASN A 200 -19.63 -3.02 -12.79
N PRO A 201 -18.61 -3.34 -13.61
CA PRO A 201 -17.21 -3.12 -13.24
C PRO A 201 -16.84 -1.66 -12.98
N SER A 202 -17.46 -0.71 -13.66
CA SER A 202 -17.26 0.73 -13.43
C SER A 202 -17.83 1.16 -12.09
N ALA A 203 -19.01 0.66 -11.70
CA ALA A 203 -19.60 0.90 -10.39
C ALA A 203 -18.74 0.31 -9.27
N CYS A 204 -18.16 -0.88 -9.48
CA CYS A 204 -17.24 -1.51 -8.52
C CYS A 204 -15.94 -0.70 -8.34
N LEU A 205 -15.38 -0.15 -9.43
CA LEU A 205 -14.19 0.71 -9.36
C LEU A 205 -14.50 2.01 -8.62
N ASP A 206 -15.62 2.64 -8.90
CA ASP A 206 -16.02 3.87 -8.21
C ASP A 206 -16.37 3.62 -6.73
N TRP A 207 -16.92 2.47 -6.39
CA TRP A 207 -17.12 2.09 -5.00
C TRP A 207 -15.79 1.92 -4.24
N GLN A 208 -14.78 1.33 -4.89
CA GLN A 208 -13.45 1.19 -4.30
C GLN A 208 -12.75 2.55 -4.13
N ARG A 209 -12.86 3.46 -5.10
CA ARG A 209 -12.37 4.84 -5.00
C ARG A 209 -13.07 5.61 -3.88
N PHE A 210 -14.39 5.45 -3.76
CA PHE A 210 -15.18 6.06 -2.68
C PHE A 210 -14.75 5.53 -1.31
N HIS A 211 -14.52 4.22 -1.17
CA HIS A 211 -14.02 3.64 0.07
C HIS A 211 -12.66 4.22 0.46
N SER A 212 -11.74 4.34 -0.49
CA SER A 212 -10.46 5.01 -0.27
C SER A 212 -10.64 6.46 0.14
N TRP A 213 -11.49 7.21 -0.57
CA TRP A 213 -11.80 8.61 -0.27
C TRP A 213 -12.36 8.81 1.14
N LEU A 214 -13.21 7.89 1.64
CA LEU A 214 -13.75 7.97 3.01
C LEU A 214 -12.64 7.89 4.06
N ASN A 215 -11.66 7.01 3.87
CA ASN A 215 -10.51 6.87 4.77
C ASN A 215 -9.64 8.14 4.75
N VAL A 216 -9.33 8.65 3.55
CA VAL A 216 -8.58 9.91 3.36
C VAL A 216 -9.29 11.08 4.05
N ARG A 217 -10.60 11.20 3.86
CA ARG A 217 -11.40 12.25 4.49
C ARG A 217 -11.35 12.15 6.02
N PHE A 218 -11.50 10.95 6.58
CA PHE A 218 -11.43 10.74 8.02
C PHE A 218 -10.04 11.05 8.60
N GLN A 219 -8.98 10.73 7.88
CA GLN A 219 -7.62 11.16 8.24
C GLN A 219 -7.49 12.67 8.20
N ARG A 220 -7.96 13.31 7.12
CA ARG A 220 -7.88 14.77 6.92
C ARG A 220 -8.56 15.55 8.04
N ASP A 221 -9.72 15.10 8.52
CA ASP A 221 -10.42 15.71 9.67
C ASP A 221 -9.52 15.73 10.93
N GLN A 222 -8.78 14.64 11.20
CA GLN A 222 -7.83 14.56 12.32
C GLN A 222 -6.58 15.41 12.09
N VAL A 223 -5.99 15.32 10.90
CA VAL A 223 -4.80 16.13 10.53
C VAL A 223 -5.10 17.62 10.68
N GLN A 224 -6.26 18.07 10.23
CA GLN A 224 -6.66 19.48 10.36
C GLN A 224 -6.69 19.91 11.82
N ILE A 225 -7.30 19.13 12.72
CA ILE A 225 -7.33 19.43 14.16
C ILE A 225 -5.89 19.50 14.73
N LEU A 226 -5.06 18.53 14.39
CA LEU A 226 -3.67 18.48 14.87
C LEU A 226 -2.86 19.70 14.38
N ARG A 227 -3.05 20.12 13.13
CA ARG A 227 -2.40 21.32 12.57
C ARG A 227 -2.89 22.61 13.22
N GLU A 228 -4.18 22.72 13.53
CA GLU A 228 -4.75 23.87 14.23
C GLU A 228 -4.18 24.05 15.62
N VAL A 229 -4.01 22.95 16.36
CA VAL A 229 -3.61 22.98 17.78
C VAL A 229 -2.08 22.89 17.94
N ASN A 230 -1.41 22.08 17.15
CA ASN A 230 0.03 21.74 17.26
C ASN A 230 0.76 21.96 15.92
N PRO A 231 0.81 23.16 15.37
CA PRO A 231 1.39 23.41 14.04
C PRO A 231 2.89 23.11 13.93
N GLN A 232 3.59 23.00 15.06
CA GLN A 232 5.02 22.65 15.14
C GLN A 232 5.30 21.15 15.16
N HIS A 233 4.29 20.32 15.44
CA HIS A 233 4.45 18.87 15.45
C HIS A 233 4.23 18.30 14.06
N PHE A 234 5.05 17.34 13.67
CA PHE A 234 4.76 16.59 12.44
C PHE A 234 3.53 15.69 12.61
N VAL A 235 2.88 15.37 11.50
CA VAL A 235 1.80 14.39 11.44
C VAL A 235 2.15 13.33 10.41
N THR A 236 2.06 12.07 10.81
CA THR A 236 2.27 10.89 9.95
C THR A 236 1.15 9.86 10.14
N HIS A 237 1.21 8.78 9.39
CA HIS A 237 0.34 7.60 9.53
C HIS A 237 1.13 6.34 9.16
N ASN A 238 0.91 5.24 9.90
CA ASN A 238 1.57 3.97 9.66
C ASN A 238 0.84 3.16 8.57
N LEU A 239 1.43 3.12 7.38
CA LEU A 239 0.90 2.41 6.22
C LEU A 239 1.30 0.92 6.25
N MET A 240 0.49 0.06 5.65
CA MET A 240 0.70 -1.40 5.65
C MET A 240 1.49 -1.92 4.42
N GLY A 241 2.51 -1.22 3.98
CA GLY A 241 3.31 -1.62 2.82
C GLY A 241 2.49 -1.63 1.52
N LEU A 242 2.50 -2.74 0.77
CA LEU A 242 1.79 -2.87 -0.52
C LEU A 242 0.28 -3.13 -0.35
N PHE A 243 -0.36 -2.40 0.53
CA PHE A 243 -1.80 -2.54 0.80
C PHE A 243 -2.63 -1.96 -0.37
N HIS A 244 -3.62 -2.70 -0.81
CA HIS A 244 -4.34 -2.43 -2.07
C HIS A 244 -5.78 -1.93 -1.88
N GLU A 245 -6.26 -1.79 -0.64
CA GLU A 245 -7.64 -1.34 -0.41
C GLU A 245 -7.77 0.19 -0.45
N LEU A 246 -6.68 0.93 -0.25
CA LEU A 246 -6.66 2.38 -0.23
C LEU A 246 -5.61 2.93 -1.19
N ASN A 247 -5.90 4.07 -1.84
CA ASN A 247 -4.91 4.82 -2.59
C ASN A 247 -4.00 5.58 -1.61
N TYR A 248 -2.80 5.07 -1.44
CA TYR A 248 -1.84 5.65 -0.51
C TYR A 248 -1.23 6.97 -0.99
N TYR A 249 -1.27 7.27 -2.29
CA TYR A 249 -0.90 8.61 -2.77
C TYR A 249 -1.83 9.67 -2.19
N ASP A 250 -3.15 9.43 -2.21
CA ASP A 250 -4.14 10.35 -1.68
C ASP A 250 -4.05 10.44 -0.14
N LEU A 251 -3.81 9.31 0.53
CA LEU A 251 -3.69 9.25 1.98
C LEU A 251 -2.44 9.98 2.49
N ALA A 252 -1.33 9.91 1.74
CA ALA A 252 -0.07 10.56 2.09
C ALA A 252 -0.09 12.08 1.87
N GLU A 253 -1.04 12.61 1.09
CA GLU A 253 -1.05 14.03 0.68
C GLU A 253 -0.99 14.99 1.87
N ASP A 254 -1.78 14.75 2.91
CA ASP A 254 -1.91 15.60 4.09
C ASP A 254 -0.82 15.35 5.16
N LEU A 255 0.02 14.33 5.01
CA LEU A 255 1.08 13.95 5.97
C LEU A 255 2.38 14.73 5.71
N ASP A 256 3.19 14.95 6.75
CA ASP A 256 4.53 15.54 6.59
C ASP A 256 5.49 14.57 5.92
N PHE A 257 5.42 13.32 6.32
CA PHE A 257 6.16 12.20 5.72
C PHE A 257 5.36 10.90 5.89
N VAL A 258 5.68 9.93 5.08
CA VAL A 258 5.12 8.58 5.17
C VAL A 258 5.83 7.79 6.27
N SER A 259 5.07 7.10 7.10
CA SER A 259 5.62 5.99 7.89
C SER A 259 4.88 4.69 7.55
N TRP A 260 5.50 3.53 7.81
CA TRP A 260 4.89 2.25 7.48
C TRP A 260 5.38 1.09 8.34
N ASP A 261 4.70 -0.04 8.23
CA ASP A 261 4.85 -1.22 9.06
C ASP A 261 5.48 -2.35 8.25
N ASN A 262 6.68 -2.75 8.64
CA ASN A 262 7.49 -3.71 7.92
C ASN A 262 7.53 -5.08 8.62
N TYR A 263 6.71 -5.99 8.15
CA TYR A 263 6.57 -7.35 8.65
C TYR A 263 6.95 -8.42 7.61
N PRO A 264 8.24 -8.61 7.31
CA PRO A 264 8.68 -9.62 6.36
C PRO A 264 8.36 -11.03 6.86
N VAL A 265 7.95 -11.91 5.94
CA VAL A 265 7.70 -13.33 6.25
C VAL A 265 9.03 -14.08 6.31
N TRP A 266 9.61 -14.20 7.50
CA TRP A 266 10.94 -14.75 7.72
C TRP A 266 11.17 -16.11 7.07
N GLY A 267 12.34 -16.28 6.46
CA GLY A 267 12.80 -17.54 5.85
C GLY A 267 12.33 -17.79 4.44
N LYS A 268 11.63 -16.85 3.80
CA LYS A 268 11.37 -16.89 2.36
C LYS A 268 12.52 -16.26 1.57
N PRO A 269 12.86 -16.78 0.39
CA PRO A 269 13.99 -16.27 -0.42
C PRO A 269 13.68 -14.91 -1.06
N ASP A 270 12.42 -14.52 -1.13
CA ASP A 270 11.91 -13.29 -1.74
C ASP A 270 11.89 -12.07 -0.79
N ILE A 271 12.12 -12.27 0.52
CA ILE A 271 12.14 -11.20 1.53
C ILE A 271 12.97 -9.98 1.09
N PRO A 272 14.20 -10.12 0.59
CA PRO A 272 15.03 -8.96 0.31
C PRO A 272 14.41 -8.00 -0.69
N TYR A 273 13.87 -8.48 -1.80
CA TYR A 273 13.29 -7.61 -2.81
C TYR A 273 11.85 -7.17 -2.48
N LYS A 274 11.05 -7.97 -1.78
CA LYS A 274 9.71 -7.56 -1.35
C LYS A 274 9.73 -6.46 -0.30
N ALA A 275 10.63 -6.55 0.66
CA ALA A 275 10.80 -5.49 1.66
C ALA A 275 11.37 -4.20 1.03
N ALA A 276 12.24 -4.33 0.03
CA ALA A 276 12.78 -3.21 -0.75
C ALA A 276 11.70 -2.56 -1.63
N GLU A 277 10.89 -3.36 -2.34
CA GLU A 277 9.77 -2.89 -3.15
C GLU A 277 8.78 -2.06 -2.33
N ALA A 278 8.36 -2.57 -1.17
CA ALA A 278 7.47 -1.85 -0.27
C ALA A 278 8.10 -0.52 0.20
N ALA A 279 9.38 -0.52 0.58
CA ALA A 279 10.10 0.68 0.97
C ALA A 279 10.16 1.72 -0.16
N ASP A 280 10.44 1.29 -1.39
CA ASP A 280 10.51 2.19 -2.54
C ASP A 280 9.12 2.73 -2.93
N VAL A 281 8.03 1.94 -2.77
CA VAL A 281 6.66 2.45 -2.87
C VAL A 281 6.43 3.55 -1.83
N MET A 282 6.77 3.31 -0.55
CA MET A 282 6.58 4.31 0.51
C MET A 282 7.36 5.60 0.24
N ARG A 283 8.62 5.49 -0.21
CA ARG A 283 9.40 6.66 -0.64
C ARG A 283 8.74 7.39 -1.80
N GLY A 284 8.21 6.65 -2.78
CA GLY A 284 7.56 7.20 -3.98
C GLY A 284 6.29 7.98 -3.71
N LEU A 285 5.52 7.65 -2.65
CA LEU A 285 4.25 8.31 -2.32
C LEU A 285 4.39 9.84 -2.15
N LYS A 286 5.50 10.29 -1.57
CA LYS A 286 5.80 11.72 -1.38
C LYS A 286 7.12 12.16 -2.02
N LYS A 287 7.83 11.27 -2.72
CA LYS A 287 9.15 11.52 -3.32
C LYS A 287 10.17 12.00 -2.28
N GLN A 288 10.10 11.45 -1.09
CA GLN A 288 10.97 11.77 0.05
C GLN A 288 11.18 10.55 0.94
N ASN A 289 12.19 10.63 1.82
CA ASN A 289 12.45 9.63 2.83
C ASN A 289 11.24 9.39 3.74
N PHE A 290 11.19 8.23 4.38
CA PHE A 290 10.08 7.76 5.23
C PHE A 290 10.59 7.25 6.58
N TRP A 291 9.67 6.91 7.49
CA TRP A 291 9.99 6.20 8.73
C TRP A 291 9.40 4.81 8.73
N ILE A 292 10.07 3.86 9.39
CA ILE A 292 9.45 2.60 9.79
C ILE A 292 8.80 2.84 11.15
N MET A 293 7.47 2.75 11.20
CA MET A 293 6.73 2.97 12.44
C MET A 293 6.50 1.66 13.20
N GLU A 294 6.51 0.52 12.50
CA GLU A 294 6.46 -0.81 13.09
C GLU A 294 7.47 -1.73 12.38
N GLN A 295 8.70 -1.78 12.90
CA GLN A 295 9.66 -2.76 12.42
C GLN A 295 9.48 -4.06 13.20
N THR A 296 9.32 -5.17 12.51
CA THR A 296 9.22 -6.49 13.15
C THR A 296 10.38 -6.74 14.11
N ALA A 297 10.07 -7.12 15.35
CA ALA A 297 11.05 -7.45 16.39
C ALA A 297 11.21 -8.95 16.62
N GLY A 298 10.18 -9.74 16.28
CA GLY A 298 10.15 -11.17 16.55
C GLY A 298 9.14 -11.92 15.67
N PRO A 299 8.77 -13.16 16.02
CA PRO A 299 7.70 -13.84 15.32
C PRO A 299 6.39 -13.09 15.51
N GLY A 300 5.69 -12.83 14.40
CA GLY A 300 4.34 -12.25 14.41
C GLY A 300 3.27 -13.33 14.41
N GLY A 301 2.10 -13.02 14.93
CA GLY A 301 0.94 -13.90 14.84
C GLY A 301 -0.21 -13.59 15.78
N TRP A 302 -1.43 -13.81 15.30
CA TRP A 302 -2.65 -13.63 16.09
C TRP A 302 -3.22 -14.96 16.61
N GLY A 303 -3.25 -15.98 15.80
CA GLY A 303 -3.80 -17.29 16.15
C GLY A 303 -2.74 -18.39 16.30
N SER A 304 -1.60 -18.17 15.67
CA SER A 304 -0.41 -19.00 15.75
C SER A 304 0.82 -18.12 15.71
N TYR A 305 1.92 -18.56 16.28
CA TYR A 305 3.18 -17.81 16.17
C TYR A 305 3.86 -18.08 14.83
N GLY A 306 4.44 -17.00 14.28
CA GLY A 306 5.21 -17.04 13.06
C GLY A 306 6.64 -17.55 13.29
N ARG A 307 7.45 -17.51 12.24
CA ARG A 307 8.86 -17.87 12.30
C ARG A 307 9.66 -16.78 13.02
N ASN A 308 10.57 -17.21 13.90
CA ASN A 308 11.47 -16.29 14.60
C ASN A 308 12.59 -15.81 13.64
N PRO A 309 12.93 -14.50 13.62
CA PRO A 309 14.09 -14.02 12.90
C PRO A 309 15.36 -14.69 13.45
N ARG A 310 16.25 -15.09 12.54
CA ARG A 310 17.55 -15.65 12.91
C ARG A 310 18.48 -14.54 13.43
N PRO A 311 19.56 -14.89 14.15
CA PRO A 311 20.58 -13.93 14.53
C PRO A 311 21.10 -13.14 13.32
N GLY A 312 21.10 -11.82 13.40
CA GLY A 312 21.49 -10.89 12.35
C GLY A 312 20.37 -10.46 11.40
N GLU A 313 19.21 -11.13 11.39
CA GLU A 313 18.11 -10.77 10.46
C GLU A 313 17.38 -9.48 10.87
N ILE A 314 17.24 -9.20 12.18
CA ILE A 314 16.67 -7.93 12.67
C ILE A 314 17.56 -6.76 12.23
N ARG A 315 18.88 -6.89 12.40
CA ARG A 315 19.85 -5.89 11.97
C ARG A 315 19.85 -5.73 10.43
N LYS A 316 19.88 -6.83 9.71
CA LYS A 316 19.89 -6.82 8.24
C LYS A 316 18.70 -6.08 7.65
N ILE A 317 17.47 -6.37 8.12
CA ILE A 317 16.27 -5.73 7.59
C ILE A 317 16.22 -4.23 7.95
N ALA A 318 16.67 -3.85 9.15
CA ALA A 318 16.75 -2.44 9.55
C ALA A 318 17.69 -1.66 8.62
N PHE A 319 18.90 -2.17 8.37
CA PHE A 319 19.85 -1.55 7.44
C PHE A 319 19.34 -1.52 5.99
N GLN A 320 18.58 -2.52 5.55
CA GLN A 320 17.95 -2.51 4.25
C GLN A 320 16.94 -1.35 4.14
N GLN A 321 16.10 -1.15 5.18
CA GLN A 321 15.15 -0.04 5.17
C GLN A 321 15.85 1.32 5.11
N VAL A 322 16.93 1.50 5.88
CA VAL A 322 17.76 2.71 5.81
C VAL A 322 18.37 2.91 4.43
N ALA A 323 18.86 1.83 3.80
CA ALA A 323 19.41 1.90 2.42
C ALA A 323 18.35 2.29 1.38
N HIS A 324 17.06 2.07 1.66
CA HIS A 324 15.93 2.49 0.81
C HIS A 324 15.29 3.82 1.23
N GLY A 325 15.84 4.52 2.25
CA GLY A 325 15.44 5.87 2.62
C GLY A 325 14.69 5.98 3.95
N ALA A 326 14.84 5.02 4.87
CA ALA A 326 14.27 5.19 6.21
C ALA A 326 15.13 6.13 7.07
N ASP A 327 14.54 7.23 7.57
CA ASP A 327 15.16 8.20 8.46
C ASP A 327 14.81 7.96 9.95
N GLY A 328 13.83 7.11 10.23
CA GLY A 328 13.41 6.70 11.57
C GLY A 328 13.07 5.21 11.62
N MET A 329 13.30 4.61 12.78
CA MET A 329 13.11 3.18 13.01
C MET A 329 12.47 2.93 14.38
N VAL A 330 11.24 2.43 14.39
CA VAL A 330 10.47 2.08 15.58
C VAL A 330 10.13 0.60 15.50
N TRP A 331 10.54 -0.19 16.51
CA TRP A 331 10.25 -1.63 16.53
C TRP A 331 8.92 -1.93 17.18
N PHE A 332 8.10 -2.72 16.51
CA PHE A 332 6.91 -3.31 17.11
C PHE A 332 7.27 -4.64 17.76
N ARG A 333 7.24 -4.76 19.04
CA ARG A 333 6.92 -3.81 20.10
C ARG A 333 7.98 -3.93 21.21
N TRP A 334 7.93 -3.07 22.21
CA TRP A 334 8.88 -3.15 23.34
C TRP A 334 8.82 -4.52 24.02
N ARG A 335 7.70 -4.85 24.63
CA ARG A 335 7.51 -6.11 25.36
C ARG A 335 6.38 -6.94 24.77
N THR A 336 6.59 -8.26 24.65
CA THR A 336 5.59 -9.22 24.21
C THR A 336 4.37 -9.17 25.12
N CYS A 337 3.18 -9.02 24.55
CA CYS A 337 1.92 -8.87 25.25
C CYS A 337 1.50 -10.19 25.92
N THR A 338 0.99 -10.11 27.15
CA THR A 338 0.48 -11.28 27.89
C THR A 338 -1.03 -11.49 27.76
N ALA A 339 -1.72 -10.57 27.06
CA ALA A 339 -3.16 -10.58 26.90
C ALA A 339 -3.57 -10.21 25.47
N GLY A 340 -4.80 -10.46 25.15
CA GLY A 340 -5.41 -10.06 23.87
C GLY A 340 -5.00 -10.94 22.69
N ARG A 341 -5.28 -10.46 21.50
CA ARG A 341 -5.11 -11.21 20.25
C ARG A 341 -3.64 -11.37 19.83
N GLU A 342 -2.75 -10.50 20.35
CA GLU A 342 -1.33 -10.40 19.97
C GLU A 342 -0.37 -11.08 20.96
N GLN A 343 -0.83 -12.04 21.74
CA GLN A 343 0.01 -12.80 22.66
C GLN A 343 1.17 -13.54 21.97
N TYR A 344 1.02 -13.81 20.67
CA TYR A 344 2.02 -14.45 19.81
C TYR A 344 2.76 -13.46 18.91
N TRP A 345 2.49 -12.17 19.05
CA TRP A 345 3.23 -11.12 18.36
C TRP A 345 4.37 -10.63 19.27
N HIS A 346 5.57 -11.13 18.99
CA HIS A 346 6.69 -10.98 19.91
C HIS A 346 7.44 -9.65 19.74
N GLY A 347 7.61 -8.95 20.85
CA GLY A 347 8.44 -7.75 20.97
C GLY A 347 9.92 -8.03 21.14
N LEU A 348 10.68 -6.97 21.43
CA LEU A 348 12.11 -7.07 21.76
C LEU A 348 12.33 -7.81 23.08
N LEU A 349 11.48 -7.53 24.08
CA LEU A 349 11.46 -8.28 25.35
C LEU A 349 10.49 -9.46 25.27
N GLY A 350 10.78 -10.53 26.01
CA GLY A 350 9.87 -11.66 26.20
C GLY A 350 8.63 -11.30 27.02
N HIS A 351 7.71 -12.25 27.19
CA HIS A 351 6.55 -12.10 28.08
C HIS A 351 6.96 -11.79 29.52
N ASP A 352 8.11 -12.32 29.98
CA ASP A 352 8.69 -12.07 31.30
C ASP A 352 9.36 -10.69 31.43
N GLY A 353 9.39 -9.90 30.37
CA GLY A 353 9.99 -8.57 30.34
C GLY A 353 11.52 -8.55 30.40
N LYS A 354 12.18 -9.67 30.07
CA LYS A 354 13.65 -9.73 30.02
C LYS A 354 14.17 -9.43 28.62
N GLY A 355 15.25 -8.66 28.56
CA GLY A 355 16.03 -8.40 27.35
C GLY A 355 17.00 -9.55 27.08
N LEU A 356 16.73 -10.29 26.00
CA LEU A 356 17.58 -11.40 25.56
C LEU A 356 18.14 -11.11 24.15
N ARG A 357 18.29 -12.11 23.30
CA ARG A 357 18.91 -12.00 21.97
C ARG A 357 18.36 -10.84 21.13
N ARG A 358 17.02 -10.75 20.97
CA ARG A 358 16.39 -9.70 20.12
C ARG A 358 16.68 -8.29 20.65
N TYR A 359 16.59 -8.11 21.96
CA TYR A 359 16.94 -6.86 22.62
C TYR A 359 18.41 -6.47 22.37
N ASN A 360 19.35 -7.42 22.54
CA ASN A 360 20.77 -7.16 22.32
C ASN A 360 21.07 -6.87 20.84
N GLU A 361 20.40 -7.55 19.92
CA GLU A 361 20.55 -7.31 18.48
C GLU A 361 20.00 -5.94 18.06
N ALA A 362 18.86 -5.53 18.63
CA ALA A 362 18.31 -4.19 18.41
C ALA A 362 19.22 -3.10 19.03
N ALA A 363 19.79 -3.34 20.22
CA ALA A 363 20.76 -2.46 20.85
C ALA A 363 22.00 -2.22 19.98
N GLN A 364 22.58 -3.29 19.44
CA GLN A 364 23.72 -3.18 18.52
C GLN A 364 23.33 -2.45 17.23
N THR A 365 22.13 -2.74 16.71
CA THR A 365 21.63 -2.07 15.50
C THR A 365 21.43 -0.58 15.74
N ALA A 366 20.88 -0.18 16.88
CA ALA A 366 20.71 1.23 17.26
C ALA A 366 22.06 1.95 17.38
N ALA A 367 23.04 1.34 18.05
CA ALA A 367 24.37 1.90 18.18
C ALA A 367 25.05 2.12 16.82
N ASP A 368 24.96 1.14 15.92
CA ASP A 368 25.50 1.23 14.57
C ASP A 368 24.80 2.34 13.75
N LEU A 369 23.48 2.43 13.78
CA LEU A 369 22.70 3.46 13.09
C LEU A 369 22.98 4.87 13.66
N HIS A 370 23.10 5.02 14.98
CA HIS A 370 23.49 6.30 15.57
C HIS A 370 24.88 6.75 15.12
N SER A 371 25.83 5.82 14.99
CA SER A 371 27.17 6.15 14.50
C SER A 371 27.18 6.65 13.05
N LEU A 372 26.17 6.28 12.26
CA LEU A 372 26.00 6.68 10.85
C LEU A 372 25.08 7.89 10.68
N SER A 373 24.40 8.36 11.75
CA SER A 373 23.35 9.36 11.64
C SER A 373 23.81 10.64 10.94
N ALA A 374 25.00 11.16 11.29
CA ALA A 374 25.55 12.36 10.68
C ALA A 374 25.89 12.18 9.17
N LEU A 375 26.21 10.96 8.74
CA LEU A 375 26.47 10.65 7.34
C LEU A 375 25.18 10.54 6.54
N LEU A 376 24.11 10.03 7.16
CA LEU A 376 22.83 9.76 6.51
C LEU A 376 21.91 10.98 6.50
N GLU A 377 22.12 11.95 7.39
CA GLU A 377 21.29 13.14 7.49
C GLU A 377 21.23 13.92 6.16
N GLY A 378 20.01 14.19 5.69
CA GLY A 378 19.75 14.90 4.44
C GLY A 378 20.07 14.11 3.16
N THR A 379 20.45 12.84 3.26
CA THR A 379 20.63 11.98 2.09
C THR A 379 19.31 11.40 1.61
N THR A 380 19.23 11.06 0.34
CA THR A 380 18.09 10.33 -0.24
C THR A 380 18.58 9.38 -1.34
N VAL A 381 17.78 8.36 -1.62
CA VAL A 381 18.04 7.44 -2.74
C VAL A 381 17.80 8.16 -4.06
N LYS A 382 18.74 8.03 -4.99
CA LYS A 382 18.60 8.54 -6.36
C LYS A 382 18.37 7.38 -7.31
N ALA A 383 17.33 7.50 -8.14
CA ALA A 383 17.00 6.55 -9.17
C ALA A 383 16.95 7.23 -10.56
N SER A 384 17.39 6.52 -11.58
CA SER A 384 17.25 6.92 -13.00
C SER A 384 16.26 6.02 -13.74
N VAL A 385 15.61 5.11 -13.02
CA VAL A 385 14.60 4.18 -13.48
C VAL A 385 13.37 4.32 -12.61
N ALA A 386 12.19 4.29 -13.22
CA ALA A 386 10.93 4.30 -12.50
C ALA A 386 10.05 3.09 -12.86
N ILE A 387 9.21 2.69 -11.91
CA ILE A 387 8.09 1.78 -12.14
C ILE A 387 6.81 2.52 -11.81
N ILE A 388 5.85 2.49 -12.73
CA ILE A 388 4.51 3.03 -12.47
C ILE A 388 3.79 2.10 -11.49
N TYR A 389 3.25 2.68 -10.41
CA TYR A 389 2.44 2.00 -9.41
C TYR A 389 1.06 2.62 -9.37
N ASP A 390 0.05 1.91 -9.89
CA ASP A 390 -1.27 2.46 -10.18
C ASP A 390 -2.40 1.74 -9.43
N TYR A 391 -3.09 2.47 -8.54
CA TYR A 391 -4.19 1.93 -7.76
C TYR A 391 -5.43 1.63 -8.60
N ASP A 392 -5.72 2.40 -9.64
CA ASP A 392 -6.86 2.12 -10.52
C ASP A 392 -6.67 0.81 -11.29
N SER A 393 -5.46 0.54 -11.79
CA SER A 393 -5.12 -0.75 -12.40
C SER A 393 -5.15 -1.90 -11.39
N ILE A 394 -4.67 -1.69 -10.15
CA ILE A 394 -4.81 -2.67 -9.06
C ILE A 394 -6.28 -3.05 -8.88
N TRP A 395 -7.15 -2.07 -8.75
CA TRP A 395 -8.58 -2.30 -8.49
C TRP A 395 -9.30 -2.89 -9.69
N ALA A 396 -9.04 -2.39 -10.90
CA ALA A 396 -9.65 -2.90 -12.13
C ALA A 396 -9.30 -4.38 -12.37
N LEU A 397 -8.04 -4.77 -12.17
CA LEU A 397 -7.62 -6.17 -12.27
C LEU A 397 -8.19 -7.07 -11.16
N ARG A 398 -8.46 -6.53 -9.98
CA ARG A 398 -9.18 -7.27 -8.93
C ARG A 398 -10.66 -7.46 -9.24
N ILE A 399 -11.26 -6.57 -10.03
CA ILE A 399 -12.65 -6.67 -10.49
C ILE A 399 -12.73 -7.65 -11.66
N GLN A 400 -11.85 -7.51 -12.66
CA GLN A 400 -11.80 -8.35 -13.85
C GLN A 400 -10.35 -8.69 -14.21
N PRO A 401 -9.78 -9.77 -13.66
CA PRO A 401 -8.36 -10.09 -13.81
C PRO A 401 -7.94 -10.50 -15.23
N GLY A 402 -8.89 -10.87 -16.09
CA GLY A 402 -8.64 -11.33 -17.45
C GLY A 402 -8.19 -12.79 -17.55
N TYR A 403 -7.32 -13.26 -16.67
CA TYR A 403 -6.90 -14.66 -16.54
C TYR A 403 -6.66 -15.03 -15.08
N ALA A 404 -6.62 -16.34 -14.78
CA ALA A 404 -6.46 -16.84 -13.42
C ALA A 404 -5.12 -16.41 -12.81
N GLY A 405 -5.17 -15.96 -11.54
CA GLY A 405 -3.97 -15.55 -10.81
C GLY A 405 -3.35 -14.23 -11.26
N ASN A 406 -3.98 -13.48 -12.18
CA ASN A 406 -3.52 -12.16 -12.56
C ASN A 406 -3.67 -11.17 -11.41
N THR A 407 -2.57 -10.54 -11.01
CA THR A 407 -2.56 -9.46 -10.04
C THR A 407 -1.54 -8.40 -10.44
N TYR A 408 -1.89 -7.15 -10.28
CA TYR A 408 -0.98 -6.02 -10.51
C TYR A 408 0.33 -6.16 -9.75
N HIS A 409 0.26 -6.54 -8.45
CA HIS A 409 1.45 -6.74 -7.64
C HIS A 409 2.40 -7.80 -8.20
N ALA A 410 1.88 -8.90 -8.77
CA ALA A 410 2.74 -9.92 -9.37
C ALA A 410 3.48 -9.39 -10.61
N ALA A 411 2.88 -8.47 -11.36
CA ALA A 411 3.53 -7.83 -12.51
C ALA A 411 4.64 -6.87 -12.04
N VAL A 412 4.34 -6.00 -11.08
CA VAL A 412 5.31 -5.07 -10.49
C VAL A 412 6.46 -5.84 -9.84
N GLU A 413 6.17 -6.85 -9.01
CA GLU A 413 7.17 -7.67 -8.32
C GLU A 413 8.16 -8.31 -9.30
N ARG A 414 7.71 -8.82 -10.45
CA ARG A 414 8.61 -9.41 -11.46
C ARG A 414 9.63 -8.41 -11.98
N VAL A 415 9.17 -7.21 -12.34
CA VAL A 415 10.02 -6.12 -12.83
C VAL A 415 10.95 -5.66 -11.72
N TYR A 416 10.40 -5.38 -10.54
CA TYR A 416 11.17 -4.91 -9.40
C TYR A 416 12.27 -5.91 -9.00
N ALA A 417 11.93 -7.18 -8.86
CA ALA A 417 12.89 -8.22 -8.51
C ALA A 417 14.05 -8.37 -9.53
N ALA A 418 13.75 -8.15 -10.82
CA ALA A 418 14.80 -8.17 -11.86
C ALA A 418 15.74 -6.98 -11.72
N LEU A 419 15.23 -5.78 -11.54
CA LEU A 419 16.01 -4.54 -11.34
C LEU A 419 16.80 -4.60 -10.03
N PHE A 420 16.19 -5.06 -8.95
CA PHE A 420 16.84 -5.24 -7.65
C PHE A 420 18.05 -6.19 -7.76
N ARG A 421 17.91 -7.34 -8.44
CA ARG A 421 19.03 -8.28 -8.66
C ARG A 421 20.12 -7.71 -9.56
N ALA A 422 19.77 -6.78 -10.44
CA ALA A 422 20.71 -6.04 -11.28
C ALA A 422 21.40 -4.87 -10.54
N GLY A 423 21.03 -4.60 -9.28
CA GLY A 423 21.56 -3.49 -8.50
C GLY A 423 21.11 -2.11 -8.99
N VAL A 424 19.92 -2.03 -9.59
CA VAL A 424 19.35 -0.79 -10.12
C VAL A 424 18.39 -0.20 -9.10
N ASN A 425 18.65 1.04 -8.66
CA ASN A 425 17.72 1.80 -7.84
C ASN A 425 16.49 2.22 -8.65
N VAL A 426 15.32 2.14 -8.03
CA VAL A 426 14.03 2.40 -8.65
C VAL A 426 13.23 3.40 -7.84
N ASP A 427 12.57 4.35 -8.51
CA ASP A 427 11.47 5.12 -7.94
C ASP A 427 10.14 4.52 -8.36
N MET A 428 9.22 4.40 -7.40
CA MET A 428 7.83 4.02 -7.66
C MET A 428 7.01 5.29 -7.82
N ILE A 429 6.34 5.44 -8.96
CA ILE A 429 5.66 6.68 -9.34
C ILE A 429 4.20 6.43 -9.73
N LYS A 430 3.34 7.43 -9.53
CA LYS A 430 1.96 7.36 -10.04
C LYS A 430 1.90 7.65 -11.55
N PRO A 431 0.85 7.19 -12.26
CA PRO A 431 0.73 7.41 -13.71
C PRO A 431 0.73 8.88 -14.15
N THR A 432 0.41 9.80 -13.26
CA THR A 432 0.32 11.25 -13.53
C THR A 432 1.58 12.02 -13.15
N ASP A 433 2.63 11.34 -12.70
CA ASP A 433 3.91 11.97 -12.37
C ASP A 433 4.69 12.37 -13.62
N ASP A 434 5.68 13.27 -13.43
CA ASP A 434 6.63 13.63 -14.47
C ASP A 434 7.60 12.47 -14.73
N PHE A 435 7.66 11.99 -15.98
CA PHE A 435 8.55 10.91 -16.42
C PHE A 435 9.92 11.41 -16.85
N THR A 436 10.08 12.71 -17.12
CA THR A 436 11.29 13.28 -17.71
C THR A 436 12.59 13.10 -16.92
N PRO A 437 12.59 12.95 -15.57
CA PRO A 437 13.80 12.68 -14.80
C PRO A 437 14.39 11.28 -15.04
N TYR A 438 13.59 10.35 -15.58
CA TYR A 438 13.97 8.94 -15.69
C TYR A 438 14.48 8.60 -17.09
N ARG A 439 15.52 7.76 -17.15
CA ARG A 439 16.03 7.20 -18.39
C ARG A 439 15.16 6.06 -18.91
N ALA A 440 14.53 5.32 -17.98
CA ALA A 440 13.61 4.23 -18.30
C ALA A 440 12.43 4.25 -17.33
N VAL A 441 11.24 4.00 -17.87
CA VAL A 441 9.97 3.85 -17.14
C VAL A 441 9.40 2.47 -17.47
N PHE A 442 9.07 1.71 -16.45
CA PHE A 442 8.36 0.45 -16.56
C PHE A 442 6.89 0.65 -16.19
N ALA A 443 6.00 0.16 -17.02
CA ALA A 443 4.55 0.25 -16.86
C ALA A 443 3.93 -1.17 -16.82
N PRO A 444 4.24 -1.98 -15.78
CA PRO A 444 3.71 -3.34 -15.67
C PRO A 444 2.20 -3.30 -15.45
N ASP A 445 1.44 -4.07 -16.25
CA ASP A 445 -0.02 -4.15 -16.17
C ASP A 445 -0.71 -2.79 -16.00
N LEU A 446 -0.24 -1.74 -16.68
CA LEU A 446 -0.91 -0.43 -16.68
C LEU A 446 -2.25 -0.57 -17.42
N TYR A 447 -3.17 -1.27 -16.75
CA TYR A 447 -4.42 -1.77 -17.32
C TYR A 447 -5.43 -0.66 -17.56
N VAL A 448 -5.58 0.26 -16.57
CA VAL A 448 -6.35 1.49 -16.71
C VAL A 448 -5.42 2.58 -17.22
N LEU A 449 -5.67 3.04 -18.43
CA LEU A 449 -4.84 4.05 -19.07
C LEU A 449 -5.69 5.21 -19.59
N PRO A 450 -5.82 6.30 -18.81
CA PRO A 450 -6.45 7.51 -19.29
C PRO A 450 -5.72 8.12 -20.49
N ASP A 451 -6.46 8.71 -21.44
CA ASP A 451 -5.90 9.32 -22.65
C ASP A 451 -4.78 10.35 -22.36
N ALA A 452 -4.89 11.10 -21.24
CA ALA A 452 -3.86 12.07 -20.84
C ALA A 452 -2.54 11.38 -20.47
N VAL A 453 -2.60 10.25 -19.75
CA VAL A 453 -1.44 9.46 -19.36
C VAL A 453 -0.79 8.81 -20.59
N ALA A 454 -1.61 8.25 -21.50
CA ALA A 454 -1.10 7.68 -22.74
C ALA A 454 -0.34 8.70 -23.59
N ARG A 455 -0.86 9.93 -23.69
CA ARG A 455 -0.15 11.02 -24.39
C ARG A 455 1.16 11.40 -23.69
N ALA A 456 1.16 11.53 -22.36
CA ALA A 456 2.39 11.86 -21.61
C ALA A 456 3.47 10.77 -21.78
N LEU A 457 3.10 9.49 -21.78
CA LEU A 457 4.02 8.38 -22.07
C LEU A 457 4.54 8.42 -23.51
N SER A 458 3.67 8.74 -24.49
CA SER A 458 4.07 8.89 -25.89
C SER A 458 5.05 10.06 -26.06
N ASP A 459 4.78 11.19 -25.43
CA ASP A 459 5.67 12.37 -25.44
C ASP A 459 7.02 12.05 -24.79
N TYR A 460 7.02 11.32 -23.66
CA TYR A 460 8.23 10.85 -22.99
C TYR A 460 9.10 10.01 -23.93
N VAL A 461 8.50 9.05 -24.66
CA VAL A 461 9.21 8.22 -25.66
C VAL A 461 9.68 9.10 -26.82
N GLY A 462 8.86 9.99 -27.34
CA GLY A 462 9.20 10.93 -28.41
C GLY A 462 10.41 11.84 -28.06
N ASN A 463 10.59 12.14 -26.79
CA ASN A 463 11.71 12.92 -26.26
C ASN A 463 12.95 12.06 -25.89
N GLY A 464 12.96 10.77 -26.24
CA GLY A 464 14.11 9.88 -26.07
C GLY A 464 14.10 9.05 -24.78
N GLY A 465 13.01 9.06 -24.02
CA GLY A 465 12.82 8.16 -22.89
C GLY A 465 12.60 6.72 -23.33
N VAL A 466 12.90 5.76 -22.43
CA VAL A 466 12.68 4.33 -22.68
C VAL A 466 11.48 3.85 -21.87
N LEU A 467 10.43 3.39 -22.56
CA LEU A 467 9.22 2.85 -21.95
C LEU A 467 9.15 1.34 -22.12
N PHE A 468 8.93 0.62 -21.01
CA PHE A 468 8.65 -0.81 -21.00
C PHE A 468 7.19 -1.04 -20.61
N CYS A 469 6.45 -1.69 -21.48
CA CYS A 469 5.08 -2.16 -21.23
C CYS A 469 5.03 -3.68 -21.32
N ASP A 470 4.09 -4.28 -20.61
CA ASP A 470 3.77 -5.70 -20.77
C ASP A 470 2.38 -5.89 -21.37
N SER A 471 1.91 -7.15 -21.45
CA SER A 471 0.60 -7.50 -21.96
C SER A 471 -0.51 -6.78 -21.19
N ARG A 472 -1.61 -6.49 -21.89
CA ARG A 472 -2.82 -5.85 -21.35
C ARG A 472 -2.64 -4.38 -20.94
N THR A 473 -1.56 -3.71 -21.34
CA THR A 473 -1.39 -2.26 -21.15
C THR A 473 -2.45 -1.50 -21.95
N GLY A 474 -3.16 -0.55 -21.30
CA GLY A 474 -4.12 0.34 -21.94
C GLY A 474 -5.43 -0.30 -22.41
N VAL A 475 -5.88 -1.36 -21.76
CA VAL A 475 -7.14 -2.03 -22.10
C VAL A 475 -8.37 -1.23 -21.68
N LYS A 476 -8.27 -0.54 -20.53
CA LYS A 476 -9.40 0.17 -19.90
C LYS A 476 -9.15 1.67 -19.84
N ASN A 477 -10.22 2.45 -19.99
CA ASN A 477 -10.22 3.88 -19.70
C ASN A 477 -10.38 4.17 -18.19
N GLU A 478 -10.37 5.43 -17.81
CA GLU A 478 -10.51 5.90 -16.43
C GLU A 478 -11.83 5.52 -15.75
N THR A 479 -12.84 5.08 -16.50
CA THR A 479 -14.14 4.59 -15.98
C THR A 479 -14.23 3.08 -15.96
N ASN A 480 -13.13 2.36 -16.24
CA ASN A 480 -13.07 0.90 -16.34
C ASN A 480 -13.88 0.29 -17.50
N LEU A 481 -14.20 1.09 -18.52
CA LEU A 481 -14.67 0.57 -19.80
C LEU A 481 -13.49 0.19 -20.68
N CYS A 482 -13.66 -0.82 -21.53
CA CYS A 482 -12.67 -1.08 -22.58
C CYS A 482 -12.63 0.10 -23.55
N HIS A 483 -11.42 0.45 -24.00
CA HIS A 483 -11.29 1.38 -25.12
C HIS A 483 -11.92 0.80 -26.37
N ASP A 484 -12.56 1.65 -27.19
CA ASP A 484 -13.16 1.33 -28.49
C ASP A 484 -12.15 1.48 -29.65
N ARG A 485 -10.88 1.18 -29.37
CA ARG A 485 -9.73 1.31 -30.30
C ARG A 485 -8.94 0.02 -30.33
N THR A 486 -8.23 -0.20 -31.45
CA THR A 486 -7.23 -1.25 -31.53
C THR A 486 -6.14 -1.01 -30.48
N LEU A 487 -5.83 -2.02 -29.68
CA LEU A 487 -4.81 -1.95 -28.64
C LEU A 487 -3.39 -1.79 -29.23
N PRO A 488 -2.45 -1.18 -28.52
CA PRO A 488 -2.57 -0.49 -27.22
C PRO A 488 -3.07 0.96 -27.31
N GLY A 489 -3.99 1.25 -28.20
CA GLY A 489 -4.69 2.53 -28.29
C GLY A 489 -3.77 3.69 -28.67
N LEU A 490 -3.71 4.74 -27.83
CA LEU A 490 -2.86 5.92 -28.07
C LEU A 490 -1.36 5.64 -27.93
N LEU A 491 -0.96 4.47 -27.43
CA LEU A 491 0.44 4.06 -27.39
C LEU A 491 0.88 3.35 -28.68
N SER A 492 -0.01 3.04 -29.61
CA SER A 492 0.30 2.25 -30.81
C SER A 492 1.44 2.85 -31.64
N ASP A 493 1.43 4.16 -31.86
CA ASP A 493 2.48 4.85 -32.63
C ASP A 493 3.81 4.89 -31.87
N ALA A 494 3.79 5.20 -30.57
CA ALA A 494 4.98 5.25 -29.73
C ALA A 494 5.64 3.87 -29.59
N MET A 495 4.85 2.81 -29.53
CA MET A 495 5.31 1.43 -29.44
C MET A 495 5.60 0.78 -30.81
N GLY A 496 5.05 1.35 -31.88
CA GLY A 496 5.18 0.84 -33.24
C GLY A 496 4.48 -0.50 -33.47
N ILE A 497 3.38 -0.77 -32.75
CA ILE A 497 2.61 -2.01 -32.80
C ILE A 497 1.11 -1.78 -32.74
N THR A 498 0.35 -2.80 -33.18
CA THR A 498 -1.05 -3.00 -32.83
C THR A 498 -1.25 -4.41 -32.27
N ILE A 499 -2.31 -4.61 -31.49
CA ILE A 499 -2.68 -5.91 -30.92
C ILE A 499 -4.07 -6.28 -31.47
N GLU A 500 -4.15 -7.38 -32.23
CA GLU A 500 -5.37 -7.79 -32.90
C GLU A 500 -6.24 -8.69 -32.01
N GLU A 501 -5.60 -9.69 -31.38
CA GLU A 501 -6.28 -10.67 -30.54
C GLU A 501 -5.45 -10.96 -29.29
N TYR A 502 -6.07 -11.57 -28.30
CA TYR A 502 -5.42 -11.99 -27.06
C TYR A 502 -6.16 -13.19 -26.47
N GLU A 503 -5.42 -14.01 -25.73
CA GLU A 503 -5.98 -15.18 -25.05
C GLU A 503 -5.34 -15.40 -23.68
N SER A 504 -6.09 -16.08 -22.81
CA SER A 504 -5.58 -16.62 -21.55
C SER A 504 -5.06 -18.04 -21.79
N LEU A 505 -3.84 -18.31 -21.33
CA LEU A 505 -3.22 -19.63 -21.43
C LEU A 505 -3.50 -20.50 -20.19
N ASP A 506 -3.97 -19.89 -19.12
CA ASP A 506 -4.22 -20.54 -17.82
C ASP A 506 -5.70 -20.52 -17.42
N HIS A 507 -6.61 -20.45 -18.39
CA HIS A 507 -8.04 -20.44 -18.15
C HIS A 507 -8.80 -21.36 -19.11
N ASP A 508 -9.43 -22.35 -18.54
CA ASP A 508 -10.20 -23.37 -19.28
C ASP A 508 -11.63 -23.54 -18.76
N TRP A 509 -12.22 -22.52 -18.18
CA TRP A 509 -13.55 -22.57 -17.57
C TRP A 509 -13.67 -23.63 -16.45
N GLY A 510 -12.59 -23.83 -15.69
CA GLY A 510 -12.56 -24.75 -14.56
C GLY A 510 -12.29 -26.21 -14.91
N ARG A 511 -11.79 -26.50 -16.12
CA ARG A 511 -11.46 -27.87 -16.56
C ARG A 511 -10.04 -28.30 -16.24
N GLY A 512 -9.19 -27.42 -15.67
CA GLY A 512 -7.81 -27.70 -15.25
C GLY A 512 -6.82 -27.84 -16.41
N LEU A 513 -7.13 -27.25 -17.58
CA LEU A 513 -6.22 -27.17 -18.72
C LEU A 513 -5.40 -25.88 -18.64
N SER A 514 -4.11 -25.97 -18.76
CA SER A 514 -3.23 -24.83 -18.99
C SER A 514 -2.40 -25.09 -20.24
N PHE A 515 -2.19 -24.05 -21.02
CA PHE A 515 -1.37 -24.07 -22.22
C PHE A 515 -0.09 -23.29 -21.99
N THR A 516 0.94 -23.62 -22.75
CA THR A 516 2.20 -22.87 -22.75
C THR A 516 2.66 -22.68 -24.18
N TYR A 517 3.04 -21.46 -24.52
CA TYR A 517 3.62 -21.15 -25.81
C TYR A 517 5.11 -20.91 -25.69
N VAL A 518 5.87 -21.44 -26.65
CA VAL A 518 7.30 -21.17 -26.74
C VAL A 518 7.49 -19.87 -27.52
N VAL A 519 8.28 -18.98 -26.94
CA VAL A 519 8.68 -17.70 -27.54
C VAL A 519 10.18 -17.76 -27.83
N GLN A 520 10.56 -17.66 -29.08
CA GLN A 520 11.93 -17.70 -29.53
C GLN A 520 12.50 -16.29 -29.69
N GLY A 521 13.44 -15.93 -28.83
CA GLY A 521 14.10 -14.64 -28.83
C GLY A 521 15.27 -14.55 -29.81
N ARG A 522 15.60 -13.32 -30.24
CA ARG A 522 16.69 -13.00 -31.19
C ARG A 522 17.58 -11.89 -30.61
N GLY A 523 18.79 -11.79 -31.15
CA GLY A 523 19.74 -10.73 -30.77
C GLY A 523 20.10 -10.75 -29.30
N ALA A 524 19.91 -9.65 -28.61
CA ALA A 524 20.15 -9.52 -27.18
C ALA A 524 19.22 -10.40 -26.31
N PHE A 525 18.11 -10.87 -26.89
CA PHE A 525 17.13 -11.75 -26.25
C PHE A 525 17.20 -13.18 -26.76
N ALA A 526 18.29 -13.57 -27.43
CA ALA A 526 18.44 -14.91 -28.00
C ALA A 526 18.21 -16.00 -26.92
N GLY A 527 17.30 -16.94 -27.21
CA GLY A 527 16.93 -18.04 -26.33
C GLY A 527 15.47 -18.41 -26.46
N ASP A 528 15.10 -19.54 -25.86
CA ASP A 528 13.72 -20.01 -25.79
C ASP A 528 13.12 -19.60 -24.45
N TYR A 529 11.95 -18.98 -24.50
CA TYR A 529 11.15 -18.56 -23.36
C TYR A 529 9.79 -19.26 -23.40
N THR A 530 9.06 -19.21 -22.30
CA THR A 530 7.74 -19.83 -22.20
C THR A 530 6.72 -18.81 -21.72
N ALA A 531 5.71 -18.53 -22.55
CA ALA A 531 4.50 -17.83 -22.15
C ALA A 531 3.56 -18.81 -21.43
N THR A 532 3.06 -18.45 -20.25
CA THR A 532 2.29 -19.36 -19.37
C THR A 532 0.98 -18.77 -18.88
N GLN A 533 0.72 -17.50 -19.09
CA GLN A 533 -0.42 -16.80 -18.50
C GLN A 533 -1.33 -16.20 -19.56
N THR A 534 -0.76 -15.48 -20.50
CA THR A 534 -1.49 -14.82 -21.60
C THR A 534 -0.62 -14.77 -22.84
N ALA A 535 -1.25 -14.65 -24.00
CA ALA A 535 -0.61 -14.37 -25.27
C ALA A 535 -1.40 -13.26 -25.99
N GLU A 536 -0.68 -12.35 -26.63
CA GLU A 536 -1.24 -11.28 -27.46
C GLU A 536 -0.73 -11.41 -28.88
N TRP A 537 -1.62 -11.24 -29.87
CA TRP A 537 -1.26 -11.30 -31.29
C TRP A 537 -0.84 -9.91 -31.74
N VAL A 538 0.46 -9.67 -31.58
CA VAL A 538 1.08 -8.36 -31.81
C VAL A 538 1.48 -8.21 -33.27
N GLN A 539 1.00 -7.13 -33.91
CA GLN A 539 1.38 -6.74 -35.27
C GLN A 539 2.37 -5.58 -35.21
N PRO A 540 3.63 -5.75 -35.63
CA PRO A 540 4.57 -4.65 -35.75
C PRO A 540 4.17 -3.73 -36.90
N THR A 541 4.15 -2.43 -36.65
CA THR A 541 3.99 -1.39 -37.66
C THR A 541 5.32 -0.75 -38.04
N THR A 542 6.00 -0.18 -37.05
CA THR A 542 7.35 0.41 -37.21
C THR A 542 8.38 -0.23 -36.29
N ALA A 543 7.94 -1.11 -35.40
CA ALA A 543 8.78 -1.74 -34.40
C ALA A 543 9.64 -2.88 -34.95
N GLU A 544 10.81 -3.11 -34.37
CA GLU A 544 11.67 -4.25 -34.64
C GLU A 544 11.22 -5.47 -33.81
N THR A 545 11.07 -6.63 -34.45
CA THR A 545 10.69 -7.87 -33.79
C THR A 545 11.90 -8.54 -33.15
N LEU A 546 11.89 -8.71 -31.82
CA LEU A 546 12.96 -9.35 -31.08
C LEU A 546 12.65 -10.79 -30.66
N ALA A 547 11.38 -11.19 -30.67
CA ALA A 547 10.97 -12.54 -30.34
C ALA A 547 9.67 -12.91 -31.10
N THR A 548 9.47 -14.22 -31.33
CA THR A 548 8.32 -14.74 -32.05
C THR A 548 7.78 -16.00 -31.38
N TYR A 549 6.48 -16.20 -31.41
CA TYR A 549 5.88 -17.48 -31.02
C TYR A 549 6.29 -18.58 -32.01
N THR A 550 6.43 -19.80 -31.51
CA THR A 550 6.73 -20.98 -32.35
C THR A 550 5.48 -21.81 -32.69
N GLU A 551 4.36 -21.47 -32.10
CA GLU A 551 3.08 -22.18 -32.30
C GLU A 551 2.61 -22.09 -33.74
N TRP A 552 2.16 -23.22 -34.32
CA TRP A 552 1.80 -23.32 -35.74
C TRP A 552 0.68 -22.38 -36.16
N HIS A 553 -0.31 -22.13 -35.31
CA HIS A 553 -1.47 -21.28 -35.59
C HIS A 553 -1.12 -19.79 -35.49
N LEU A 554 -0.01 -19.46 -34.85
CA LEU A 554 0.52 -18.10 -34.77
C LEU A 554 1.56 -17.81 -35.86
N GLN A 555 2.04 -18.86 -36.58
CA GLN A 555 3.07 -18.74 -37.62
C GLN A 555 2.55 -18.32 -39.02
N PRO A 556 1.35 -18.71 -39.51
CA PRO A 556 0.93 -18.39 -40.87
C PRO A 556 0.57 -16.92 -41.08
N PHE A 557 0.41 -16.19 -40.04
CA PHE A 557 0.33 -14.74 -40.09
C PHE A 557 1.77 -14.21 -40.10
N PRO A 558 2.27 -13.61 -41.20
CA PRO A 558 3.65 -13.13 -41.31
C PRO A 558 3.99 -12.06 -40.24
N HIS A 559 3.14 -11.90 -39.27
CA HIS A 559 3.09 -10.84 -38.28
C HIS A 559 2.81 -11.29 -36.85
N SER A 560 2.74 -12.58 -36.54
CA SER A 560 2.60 -13.07 -35.16
C SER A 560 3.95 -12.95 -34.42
N HIS A 561 4.21 -11.79 -33.90
CA HIS A 561 5.47 -11.48 -33.23
C HIS A 561 5.22 -11.04 -31.80
N ALA A 562 5.79 -11.75 -30.85
CA ALA A 562 5.92 -11.24 -29.51
C ALA A 562 7.01 -10.17 -29.49
N THR A 563 6.67 -9.00 -29.08
CA THR A 563 7.56 -7.94 -28.62
C THR A 563 8.37 -7.21 -29.66
N ALA A 564 8.10 -5.96 -29.76
CA ALA A 564 8.79 -5.03 -30.61
C ALA A 564 9.65 -4.07 -29.78
N LEU A 565 10.89 -3.86 -30.21
CA LEU A 565 11.71 -2.73 -29.81
C LEU A 565 11.55 -1.64 -30.84
N ALA A 566 10.96 -0.51 -30.48
CA ALA A 566 11.04 0.67 -31.32
C ALA A 566 12.46 1.22 -31.28
N LYS A 567 12.96 1.72 -32.39
CA LYS A 567 14.28 2.32 -32.52
C LYS A 567 14.46 3.58 -31.65
N VAL A 568 13.36 4.03 -31.01
CA VAL A 568 13.28 5.12 -30.04
C VAL A 568 12.45 4.63 -28.85
N GLY A 569 13.06 3.83 -28.01
CA GLY A 569 12.75 3.77 -26.59
C GLY A 569 11.46 3.13 -26.08
N ALA A 570 10.64 2.40 -26.85
CA ALA A 570 9.53 1.63 -26.29
C ALA A 570 9.73 0.12 -26.47
N ILE A 571 9.54 -0.65 -25.41
CA ILE A 571 9.61 -2.12 -25.42
C ILE A 571 8.31 -2.67 -24.87
N SER A 572 7.62 -3.53 -25.63
CA SER A 572 6.52 -4.34 -25.12
C SER A 572 7.07 -5.71 -24.70
N TRP A 573 6.73 -6.16 -23.50
CA TRP A 573 7.20 -7.42 -22.95
C TRP A 573 6.02 -8.29 -22.52
N GLU A 574 5.87 -9.46 -23.13
CA GLU A 574 4.93 -10.46 -22.65
C GLU A 574 5.48 -11.21 -21.43
N ARG A 575 4.58 -11.73 -20.57
CA ARG A 575 4.90 -12.42 -19.33
C ARG A 575 5.60 -13.76 -19.60
N ILE A 576 6.93 -13.72 -19.67
CA ILE A 576 7.78 -14.86 -20.01
C ILE A 576 8.44 -15.36 -18.72
N SER A 577 8.23 -16.63 -18.38
CA SER A 577 8.94 -17.28 -17.28
C SER A 577 10.18 -18.01 -17.80
N GLN A 578 11.38 -17.63 -17.33
CA GLN A 578 12.60 -18.42 -17.55
C GLN A 578 12.55 -19.70 -16.70
N LYS A 579 12.24 -20.85 -17.27
CA LYS A 579 12.69 -22.14 -16.75
C LYS A 579 14.09 -22.39 -17.26
N ARG A 580 15.12 -22.11 -16.46
CA ARG A 580 16.44 -22.72 -16.70
C ARG A 580 16.25 -24.23 -16.63
N ARG A 581 16.38 -24.93 -17.76
CA ARG A 581 16.68 -26.37 -17.74
C ARG A 581 18.05 -26.51 -17.08
N SER A 582 18.09 -27.07 -15.87
CA SER A 582 19.34 -27.57 -15.31
C SER A 582 19.77 -28.75 -16.17
N THR A 583 20.73 -28.53 -17.04
CA THR A 583 21.55 -29.61 -17.60
C THR A 583 22.45 -30.07 -16.46
N THR A 584 22.04 -31.07 -15.71
CA THR A 584 22.94 -31.94 -14.98
C THR A 584 23.50 -32.95 -16.00
N ALA A 585 24.75 -32.79 -16.35
CA ALA A 585 25.59 -33.86 -16.82
C ALA A 585 26.34 -34.42 -15.62
#